data_a5a1aecb92a9a4f79e01dc15f49e52be
#
_entry.id   a5a1aecb92a9a4f79e01dc15f49e52be
#
_cell.length_a   1.000
_cell.length_b   1.000
_cell.length_c   1.000
_cell.angle_alpha   90.00
_cell.angle_beta   90.00
_cell.angle_gamma   90.00
#
_symmetry.space_group_name_H-M   'P 1'
#
loop_
_entity.id
_entity.type
_entity.pdbx_description
1 polymer ?
#
loop_
_entity_poly.entity_id
_entity_poly.type
_entity_poly.pdbx_seq_one_letter_code
_entity_poly.pdbx_strand_id
1 'polypeptide(L)'
;LFARGVARRYALWRSGRPQARFDRPLLRLRGLLVEVFGGRRQLRDPLAGSAHLLILYGFCAELVATSLISIQDWSGVHFLEGRFYLGYSLFADLFGIAGLIGVGMAAWRRAFLRPAHLHTVFDDWLALALLGLVFAQGFAIEGVRIAVTELEAQPGLALWSPGGYAVAVLLRPLPDATLLLLHRTLWWVHALTAFGFIGYVAYGKLEHIAYGLANVFTRNLA
;
A
#
# COMPACT_ATOMS: atom_id res chain seq x y z
N LEU A 1 -9.86 17.02 2.90
CA LEU A 1 -9.84 16.74 1.45
C LEU A 1 -10.57 15.42 1.16
N PHE A 2 -10.16 14.28 1.70
CA PHE A 2 -10.72 12.96 1.44
C PHE A 2 -12.25 12.92 1.65
N ALA A 3 -12.74 13.32 2.82
CA ALA A 3 -14.18 13.33 3.14
C ALA A 3 -15.02 14.17 2.14
N ARG A 4 -14.47 15.30 1.66
CA ARG A 4 -15.13 16.14 0.65
C ARG A 4 -15.23 15.42 -0.71
N GLY A 5 -14.18 14.71 -1.13
CA GLY A 5 -14.20 13.89 -2.34
C GLY A 5 -15.26 12.79 -2.27
N VAL A 6 -15.31 12.07 -1.13
CA VAL A 6 -16.32 11.04 -0.88
C VAL A 6 -17.72 11.61 -0.90
N ALA A 7 -17.96 12.74 -0.23
CA ALA A 7 -19.29 13.40 -0.21
C ALA A 7 -19.74 13.81 -1.61
N ARG A 8 -18.83 14.33 -2.46
CA ARG A 8 -19.13 14.68 -3.86
C ARG A 8 -19.57 13.45 -4.66
N ARG A 9 -18.85 12.34 -4.53
CA ARG A 9 -19.18 11.08 -5.24
C ARG A 9 -20.50 10.49 -4.74
N TYR A 10 -20.74 10.52 -3.42
CA TYR A 10 -22.00 10.08 -2.83
C TYR A 10 -23.20 10.91 -3.33
N ALA A 11 -23.05 12.23 -3.46
CA ALA A 11 -24.09 13.10 -4.05
C ALA A 11 -24.42 12.69 -5.49
N LEU A 12 -23.41 12.33 -6.31
CA LEU A 12 -23.62 11.82 -7.67
C LEU A 12 -24.38 10.48 -7.66
N TRP A 13 -24.05 9.57 -6.76
CA TRP A 13 -24.79 8.29 -6.64
C TRP A 13 -26.25 8.49 -6.25
N ARG A 14 -26.53 9.47 -5.39
CA ARG A 14 -27.91 9.81 -4.97
C ARG A 14 -28.75 10.46 -6.09
N SER A 15 -28.16 11.00 -7.11
CA SER A 15 -28.90 11.58 -8.24
C SER A 15 -29.49 10.52 -9.20
N GLY A 16 -29.05 9.25 -9.06
CA GLY A 16 -29.58 8.15 -9.85
C GLY A 16 -30.94 7.64 -9.34
N ARG A 17 -31.56 6.75 -10.13
CA ARG A 17 -32.80 6.08 -9.70
C ARG A 17 -32.51 5.14 -8.52
N PRO A 18 -33.32 5.15 -7.46
CA PRO A 18 -33.16 4.25 -6.33
C PRO A 18 -33.24 2.79 -6.78
N GLN A 19 -32.25 1.98 -6.38
CA GLN A 19 -32.24 0.54 -6.63
C GLN A 19 -31.77 -0.20 -5.38
N ALA A 20 -32.46 -1.28 -5.03
CA ALA A 20 -32.04 -2.16 -3.95
C ALA A 20 -30.79 -2.94 -4.37
N ARG A 21 -29.62 -2.55 -3.90
CA ARG A 21 -28.31 -3.14 -4.23
C ARG A 21 -27.62 -3.79 -3.03
N PHE A 22 -28.37 -4.03 -1.95
CA PHE A 22 -27.89 -4.72 -0.74
C PHE A 22 -28.54 -6.09 -0.55
N ASP A 23 -29.31 -6.55 -1.54
CA ASP A 23 -29.82 -7.91 -1.62
C ASP A 23 -28.67 -8.92 -1.82
N ARG A 24 -28.85 -10.17 -1.39
CA ARG A 24 -27.87 -11.27 -1.56
C ARG A 24 -26.46 -10.92 -1.07
N PRO A 25 -26.23 -10.47 0.18
CA PRO A 25 -24.95 -9.93 0.65
C PRO A 25 -23.80 -10.93 0.54
N LEU A 26 -24.04 -12.22 0.79
CA LEU A 26 -23.02 -13.27 0.67
C LEU A 26 -22.53 -13.45 -0.77
N LEU A 27 -23.45 -13.39 -1.76
CA LEU A 27 -23.09 -13.49 -3.17
C LEU A 27 -22.28 -12.27 -3.62
N ARG A 28 -22.64 -11.08 -3.13
CA ARG A 28 -21.91 -9.84 -3.38
C ARG A 28 -20.50 -9.87 -2.76
N LEU A 29 -20.39 -10.34 -1.51
CA LEU A 29 -19.10 -10.53 -0.83
C LEU A 29 -18.23 -11.54 -1.57
N ARG A 30 -18.79 -12.69 -2.00
CA ARG A 30 -18.08 -13.67 -2.84
C ARG A 30 -17.60 -13.02 -4.14
N GLY A 31 -18.45 -12.18 -4.76
CA GLY A 31 -18.08 -11.42 -5.96
C GLY A 31 -16.89 -10.50 -5.71
N LEU A 32 -16.86 -9.79 -4.59
CA LEU A 32 -15.73 -8.96 -4.17
C LEU A 32 -14.45 -9.78 -4.02
N LEU A 33 -14.50 -10.88 -3.27
CA LEU A 33 -13.34 -11.74 -3.03
C LEU A 33 -12.77 -12.30 -4.33
N VAL A 34 -13.63 -12.80 -5.24
CA VAL A 34 -13.17 -13.42 -6.50
C VAL A 34 -12.72 -12.39 -7.54
N GLU A 35 -13.43 -11.29 -7.70
CA GLU A 35 -13.17 -10.32 -8.78
C GLU A 35 -12.08 -9.32 -8.40
N VAL A 36 -12.03 -8.86 -7.15
CA VAL A 36 -11.05 -7.88 -6.69
C VAL A 36 -9.81 -8.60 -6.16
N PHE A 37 -9.95 -9.35 -5.07
CA PHE A 37 -8.80 -10.01 -4.44
C PHE A 37 -8.31 -11.24 -5.22
N GLY A 38 -9.17 -12.02 -5.83
CA GLY A 38 -8.77 -13.14 -6.71
C GLY A 38 -8.21 -12.71 -8.06
N GLY A 39 -8.31 -11.43 -8.41
CA GLY A 39 -7.70 -10.88 -9.63
C GLY A 39 -8.24 -11.44 -10.95
N ARG A 40 -9.41 -12.11 -10.94
CA ARG A 40 -9.93 -12.86 -12.09
C ARG A 40 -9.99 -12.04 -13.38
N ARG A 41 -10.37 -10.78 -13.29
CA ARG A 41 -10.45 -9.89 -14.47
C ARG A 41 -9.10 -9.28 -14.80
N GLN A 42 -8.32 -8.93 -13.80
CA GLN A 42 -7.01 -8.30 -13.94
C GLN A 42 -6.03 -9.24 -14.65
N LEU A 43 -6.04 -10.54 -14.31
CA LEU A 43 -5.15 -11.54 -14.88
C LEU A 43 -5.46 -11.93 -16.35
N ARG A 44 -6.44 -11.32 -17.00
CA ARG A 44 -6.64 -11.46 -18.46
C ARG A 44 -5.46 -10.85 -19.26
N ASP A 45 -4.82 -9.81 -18.73
CA ASP A 45 -3.49 -9.34 -19.14
C ASP A 45 -2.53 -9.75 -18.02
N PRO A 46 -1.74 -10.83 -18.17
CA PRO A 46 -0.94 -11.37 -17.08
C PRO A 46 0.07 -10.37 -16.51
N LEU A 47 0.70 -9.56 -17.36
CA LEU A 47 1.68 -8.58 -16.91
C LEU A 47 1.04 -7.42 -16.14
N ALA A 48 -0.04 -6.85 -16.68
CA ALA A 48 -0.75 -5.78 -15.99
C ALA A 48 -1.46 -6.28 -14.74
N GLY A 49 -2.04 -7.47 -14.80
CA GLY A 49 -2.76 -8.08 -13.69
C GLY A 49 -1.85 -8.46 -12.55
N SER A 50 -0.69 -9.09 -12.83
CA SER A 50 0.28 -9.41 -11.77
C SER A 50 0.86 -8.14 -11.13
N ALA A 51 1.22 -7.13 -11.92
CA ALA A 51 1.67 -5.85 -11.38
C ALA A 51 0.62 -5.23 -10.45
N HIS A 52 -0.66 -5.22 -10.87
CA HIS A 52 -1.75 -4.69 -10.07
C HIS A 52 -1.96 -5.49 -8.76
N LEU A 53 -1.92 -6.83 -8.82
CA LEU A 53 -2.10 -7.66 -7.63
C LEU A 53 -0.95 -7.51 -6.64
N LEU A 54 0.29 -7.41 -7.12
CA LEU A 54 1.45 -7.14 -6.27
C LEU A 54 1.30 -5.79 -5.55
N ILE A 55 0.86 -4.73 -6.26
CA ILE A 55 0.56 -3.43 -5.64
C ILE A 55 -0.59 -3.56 -4.64
N LEU A 56 -1.69 -4.22 -5.01
CA LEU A 56 -2.87 -4.37 -4.15
C LEU A 56 -2.53 -5.08 -2.85
N TYR A 57 -1.87 -6.24 -2.93
CA TYR A 57 -1.52 -7.01 -1.74
C TYR A 57 -0.44 -6.33 -0.91
N GLY A 58 0.57 -5.73 -1.56
CA GLY A 58 1.57 -4.92 -0.88
C GLY A 58 0.92 -3.77 -0.11
N PHE A 59 0.05 -3.00 -0.76
CA PHE A 59 -0.65 -1.89 -0.13
C PHE A 59 -1.55 -2.34 1.03
N CYS A 60 -2.32 -3.42 0.87
CA CYS A 60 -3.16 -3.95 1.95
C CYS A 60 -2.33 -4.45 3.13
N ALA A 61 -1.21 -5.12 2.88
CA ALA A 61 -0.31 -5.61 3.91
C ALA A 61 0.31 -4.47 4.72
N GLU A 62 0.83 -3.44 4.05
CA GLU A 62 1.40 -2.26 4.70
C GLU A 62 0.36 -1.45 5.48
N LEU A 63 -0.88 -1.37 4.96
CA LEU A 63 -1.98 -0.73 5.68
C LEU A 63 -2.31 -1.48 6.98
N VAL A 64 -2.34 -2.82 6.93
CA VAL A 64 -2.54 -3.66 8.12
C VAL A 64 -1.36 -3.50 9.07
N ALA A 65 -0.12 -3.55 8.56
CA ALA A 65 1.09 -3.41 9.35
C ALA A 65 1.13 -2.06 10.11
N THR A 66 0.91 -0.96 9.40
CA THR A 66 0.85 0.39 9.99
C THR A 66 -0.29 0.51 11.00
N SER A 67 -1.44 -0.10 10.72
CA SER A 67 -2.58 -0.09 11.65
C SER A 67 -2.25 -0.83 12.95
N LEU A 68 -1.56 -1.97 12.89
CA LEU A 68 -1.16 -2.73 14.07
C LEU A 68 -0.17 -1.95 14.93
N ILE A 69 0.85 -1.32 14.32
CA ILE A 69 1.77 -0.42 15.05
C ILE A 69 0.98 0.71 15.72
N SER A 70 0.11 1.38 14.98
CA SER A 70 -0.68 2.48 15.51
C SER A 70 -1.57 2.06 16.67
N ILE A 71 -2.20 0.88 16.58
CA ILE A 71 -3.02 0.33 17.67
C ILE A 71 -2.14 0.07 18.90
N GLN A 72 -0.96 -0.53 18.75
CA GLN A 72 -0.04 -0.75 19.86
C GLN A 72 0.35 0.57 20.53
N ASP A 73 0.79 1.56 19.74
CA ASP A 73 1.28 2.84 20.25
C ASP A 73 0.18 3.63 20.96
N TRP A 74 -1.05 3.61 20.43
CA TRP A 74 -2.16 4.37 21.00
C TRP A 74 -2.84 3.67 22.17
N SER A 75 -2.92 2.33 22.15
CA SER A 75 -3.52 1.59 23.25
C SER A 75 -2.57 1.35 24.43
N GLY A 76 -1.25 1.44 24.20
CA GLY A 76 -0.22 1.04 25.16
C GLY A 76 -0.13 -0.47 25.39
N VAL A 77 -0.87 -1.28 24.62
CA VAL A 77 -0.84 -2.75 24.71
C VAL A 77 0.27 -3.29 23.82
N HIS A 78 1.33 -3.81 24.40
CA HIS A 78 2.47 -4.40 23.70
C HIS A 78 2.14 -5.82 23.24
N PHE A 79 1.75 -5.99 21.97
CA PHE A 79 1.45 -7.29 21.37
C PHE A 79 2.37 -7.63 20.19
N LEU A 80 3.09 -6.65 19.63
CA LEU A 80 4.11 -6.86 18.60
C LEU A 80 5.42 -7.31 19.27
N GLU A 81 5.42 -8.53 19.82
CA GLU A 81 6.55 -9.10 20.54
C GLU A 81 6.78 -10.57 20.18
N GLY A 82 7.98 -11.07 20.47
CA GLY A 82 8.35 -12.46 20.29
C GLY A 82 8.12 -12.98 18.86
N ARG A 83 7.58 -14.19 18.73
CA ARG A 83 7.34 -14.84 17.43
C ARG A 83 6.30 -14.10 16.57
N PHE A 84 5.35 -13.41 17.19
CA PHE A 84 4.36 -12.64 16.46
C PHE A 84 5.01 -11.46 15.75
N TYR A 85 5.91 -10.74 16.43
CA TYR A 85 6.69 -9.66 15.83
C TYR A 85 7.54 -10.16 14.66
N LEU A 86 8.20 -11.32 14.78
CA LEU A 86 9.00 -11.88 13.69
C LEU A 86 8.15 -12.15 12.44
N GLY A 87 7.01 -12.82 12.62
CA GLY A 87 6.08 -13.10 11.53
C GLY A 87 5.51 -11.83 10.90
N TYR A 88 5.16 -10.84 11.72
CA TYR A 88 4.70 -9.53 11.31
C TYR A 88 5.77 -8.80 10.47
N SER A 89 7.00 -8.75 10.96
CA SER A 89 8.12 -8.08 10.31
C SER A 89 8.40 -8.68 8.92
N LEU A 90 8.53 -10.00 8.85
CA LEU A 90 8.74 -10.72 7.58
C LEU A 90 7.56 -10.53 6.62
N PHE A 91 6.33 -10.59 7.12
CA PHE A 91 5.13 -10.38 6.32
C PHE A 91 5.11 -8.97 5.69
N ALA A 92 5.27 -7.93 6.50
CA ALA A 92 5.29 -6.55 6.03
C ALA A 92 6.42 -6.34 4.99
N ASP A 93 7.63 -6.77 5.31
CA ASP A 93 8.79 -6.59 4.43
C ASP A 93 8.62 -7.29 3.07
N LEU A 94 8.20 -8.55 3.04
CA LEU A 94 7.98 -9.29 1.79
C LEU A 94 6.86 -8.68 0.93
N PHE A 95 5.78 -8.26 1.54
CA PHE A 95 4.68 -7.61 0.81
C PHE A 95 5.01 -6.19 0.38
N GLY A 96 5.83 -5.46 1.14
CA GLY A 96 6.40 -4.18 0.74
C GLY A 96 7.29 -4.32 -0.50
N ILE A 97 8.20 -5.31 -0.52
CA ILE A 97 9.01 -5.65 -1.70
C ILE A 97 8.12 -6.00 -2.90
N ALA A 98 7.10 -6.84 -2.69
CA ALA A 98 6.15 -7.19 -3.74
C ALA A 98 5.43 -5.95 -4.31
N GLY A 99 5.03 -5.00 -3.44
CA GLY A 99 4.44 -3.73 -3.83
C GLY A 99 5.38 -2.89 -4.71
N LEU A 100 6.66 -2.75 -4.31
CA LEU A 100 7.68 -2.06 -5.11
C LEU A 100 7.91 -2.72 -6.47
N ILE A 101 7.99 -4.05 -6.52
CA ILE A 101 8.11 -4.80 -7.78
C ILE A 101 6.89 -4.50 -8.66
N GLY A 102 5.67 -4.55 -8.11
CA GLY A 102 4.45 -4.24 -8.84
C GLY A 102 4.43 -2.82 -9.41
N VAL A 103 4.85 -1.83 -8.64
CA VAL A 103 5.01 -0.43 -9.11
C VAL A 103 6.04 -0.35 -10.23
N GLY A 104 7.20 -1.01 -10.07
CA GLY A 104 8.24 -1.09 -11.09
C GLY A 104 7.75 -1.72 -12.40
N MET A 105 7.01 -2.83 -12.33
CA MET A 105 6.39 -3.49 -13.49
C MET A 105 5.39 -2.57 -14.20
N ALA A 106 4.54 -1.88 -13.45
CA ALA A 106 3.56 -0.95 -14.00
C ALA A 106 4.23 0.26 -14.67
N ALA A 107 5.29 0.80 -14.06
CA ALA A 107 6.09 1.89 -14.62
C ALA A 107 6.84 1.43 -15.89
N TRP A 108 7.47 0.26 -15.84
CA TRP A 108 8.14 -0.35 -17.00
C TRP A 108 7.20 -0.52 -18.18
N ARG A 109 6.01 -1.08 -17.94
CA ARG A 109 4.98 -1.28 -18.97
C ARG A 109 4.60 0.05 -19.65
N ARG A 110 4.48 1.13 -18.88
CA ARG A 110 4.13 2.47 -19.40
C ARG A 110 5.30 3.14 -20.12
N ALA A 111 6.51 3.02 -19.62
CA ALA A 111 7.69 3.68 -20.17
C ALA A 111 8.19 3.02 -21.45
N PHE A 112 8.23 1.69 -21.47
CA PHE A 112 8.94 0.91 -22.51
C PHE A 112 8.00 0.12 -23.41
N LEU A 113 7.04 -0.64 -22.87
CA LEU A 113 6.18 -1.50 -23.68
C LEU A 113 5.09 -0.71 -24.43
N ARG A 114 4.58 0.37 -23.83
CA ARG A 114 3.63 1.32 -24.44
C ARG A 114 2.53 0.67 -25.28
N PRO A 115 1.70 -0.24 -24.74
CA PRO A 115 0.65 -0.90 -25.51
C PRO A 115 -0.27 0.15 -26.15
N ALA A 116 -0.67 -0.05 -27.39
CA ALA A 116 -1.45 0.92 -28.18
C ALA A 116 -2.79 1.33 -27.53
N HIS A 117 -3.38 0.44 -26.71
CA HIS A 117 -4.62 0.72 -25.99
C HIS A 117 -4.41 1.47 -24.65
N LEU A 118 -3.16 1.71 -24.24
CA LEU A 118 -2.83 2.34 -22.95
C LEU A 118 -2.44 3.81 -23.17
N HIS A 119 -3.39 4.70 -22.99
CA HIS A 119 -3.09 6.14 -22.96
C HIS A 119 -2.53 6.53 -21.61
N THR A 120 -1.27 6.92 -21.57
CA THR A 120 -0.56 7.35 -20.37
C THR A 120 -0.61 8.87 -20.25
N VAL A 121 -1.13 9.37 -19.14
CA VAL A 121 -1.21 10.80 -18.80
C VAL A 121 -0.42 11.08 -17.53
N PHE A 122 -0.19 12.36 -17.22
CA PHE A 122 0.55 12.78 -16.02
C PHE A 122 0.02 12.14 -14.72
N ASP A 123 -1.30 12.06 -14.58
CA ASP A 123 -1.96 11.47 -13.39
C ASP A 123 -1.60 9.99 -13.17
N ASP A 124 -1.31 9.23 -14.22
CA ASP A 124 -0.82 7.84 -14.09
C ASP A 124 0.58 7.78 -13.48
N TRP A 125 1.47 8.69 -13.90
CA TRP A 125 2.82 8.78 -13.35
C TRP A 125 2.79 9.28 -11.91
N LEU A 126 1.93 10.25 -11.61
CA LEU A 126 1.75 10.76 -10.25
C LEU A 126 1.27 9.64 -9.30
N ALA A 127 0.29 8.84 -9.72
CA ALA A 127 -0.21 7.71 -8.94
C ALA A 127 0.90 6.68 -8.64
N LEU A 128 1.68 6.29 -9.67
CA LEU A 128 2.78 5.34 -9.50
C LEU A 128 3.91 5.93 -8.65
N ALA A 129 4.23 7.21 -8.84
CA ALA A 129 5.26 7.89 -8.05
C ALA A 129 4.88 7.97 -6.57
N LEU A 130 3.63 8.33 -6.25
CA LEU A 130 3.15 8.37 -4.88
C LEU A 130 3.17 6.99 -4.21
N LEU A 131 2.69 5.95 -4.91
CA LEU A 131 2.75 4.57 -4.41
C LEU A 131 4.19 4.12 -4.17
N GLY A 132 5.06 4.29 -5.17
CA GLY A 132 6.46 3.92 -5.06
C GLY A 132 7.18 4.69 -3.95
N LEU A 133 6.87 5.97 -3.79
CA LEU A 133 7.46 6.81 -2.74
C LEU A 133 7.03 6.36 -1.35
N VAL A 134 5.75 6.04 -1.14
CA VAL A 134 5.24 5.53 0.14
C VAL A 134 5.94 4.22 0.52
N PHE A 135 6.04 3.24 -0.39
CA PHE A 135 6.77 2.00 -0.13
C PHE A 135 8.26 2.22 0.14
N ALA A 136 8.94 3.00 -0.71
CA ALA A 136 10.38 3.24 -0.57
C ALA A 136 10.73 3.97 0.74
N GLN A 137 9.90 4.93 1.14
CA GLN A 137 10.06 5.62 2.43
C GLN A 137 9.84 4.68 3.62
N GLY A 138 8.88 3.74 3.52
CA GLY A 138 8.68 2.70 4.53
C GLY A 138 9.96 1.90 4.77
N PHE A 139 10.57 1.37 3.71
CA PHE A 139 11.86 0.66 3.80
C PHE A 139 12.99 1.54 4.32
N ALA A 140 13.04 2.82 3.92
CA ALA A 140 14.07 3.73 4.43
C ALA A 140 13.95 3.94 5.94
N ILE A 141 12.72 4.14 6.46
CA ILE A 141 12.45 4.31 7.89
C ILE A 141 12.81 3.03 8.65
N GLU A 142 12.34 1.88 8.16
CA GLU A 142 12.62 0.59 8.76
C GLU A 142 14.12 0.28 8.78
N GLY A 143 14.82 0.51 7.67
CA GLY A 143 16.25 0.29 7.58
C GLY A 143 17.05 1.17 8.54
N VAL A 144 16.68 2.45 8.69
CA VAL A 144 17.31 3.32 9.70
C VAL A 144 17.02 2.82 11.11
N ARG A 145 15.78 2.39 11.41
CA ARG A 145 15.42 1.80 12.70
C ARG A 145 16.27 0.57 13.00
N ILE A 146 16.35 -0.37 12.07
CA ILE A 146 17.14 -1.60 12.19
C ILE A 146 18.63 -1.25 12.41
N ALA A 147 19.17 -0.28 11.67
CA ALA A 147 20.56 0.13 11.80
C ALA A 147 20.90 0.61 13.22
N VAL A 148 19.97 1.32 13.88
CA VAL A 148 20.16 1.87 15.22
C VAL A 148 19.87 0.84 16.32
N THR A 149 18.85 -0.01 16.14
CA THR A 149 18.30 -0.80 17.26
C THR A 149 18.64 -2.28 17.20
N GLU A 150 18.81 -2.85 16.03
CA GLU A 150 18.87 -4.30 15.84
C GLU A 150 20.18 -4.81 15.23
N LEU A 151 20.77 -4.06 14.29
CA LEU A 151 21.86 -4.55 13.45
C LEU A 151 23.06 -5.08 14.25
N GLU A 152 23.41 -4.41 15.33
CA GLU A 152 24.52 -4.82 16.22
C GLU A 152 24.03 -5.54 17.47
N ALA A 153 22.93 -5.08 18.06
CA ALA A 153 22.46 -5.60 19.33
C ALA A 153 21.70 -6.94 19.18
N GLN A 154 20.97 -7.13 18.08
CA GLN A 154 20.12 -8.30 17.84
C GLN A 154 20.11 -8.69 16.35
N PRO A 155 21.24 -9.09 15.76
CA PRO A 155 21.35 -9.34 14.32
C PRO A 155 20.42 -10.44 13.81
N GLY A 156 20.08 -11.42 14.68
CA GLY A 156 19.10 -12.45 14.34
C GLY A 156 17.68 -11.93 14.16
N LEU A 157 17.32 -10.81 14.80
CA LEU A 157 16.03 -10.15 14.66
C LEU A 157 15.96 -9.40 13.34
N ALA A 158 17.01 -8.67 12.99
CA ALA A 158 17.11 -7.88 11.77
C ALA A 158 16.92 -8.70 10.47
N LEU A 159 17.27 -9.99 10.50
CA LEU A 159 17.13 -10.89 9.34
C LEU A 159 15.66 -11.22 8.98
N TRP A 160 14.71 -10.95 9.89
CA TRP A 160 13.29 -11.13 9.61
C TRP A 160 12.67 -9.99 8.79
N SER A 161 13.45 -8.95 8.49
CA SER A 161 13.09 -7.86 7.56
C SER A 161 14.18 -7.74 6.49
N PRO A 162 14.25 -8.64 5.50
CA PRO A 162 15.35 -8.68 4.54
C PRO A 162 15.52 -7.38 3.74
N GLY A 163 14.45 -6.69 3.36
CA GLY A 163 14.53 -5.40 2.67
C GLY A 163 14.99 -4.29 3.60
N GLY A 164 14.41 -4.19 4.80
CA GLY A 164 14.86 -3.26 5.85
C GLY A 164 16.30 -3.52 6.26
N TYR A 165 16.71 -4.79 6.40
CA TYR A 165 18.10 -5.20 6.67
C TYR A 165 19.06 -4.71 5.59
N ALA A 166 18.72 -4.90 4.31
CA ALA A 166 19.56 -4.43 3.21
C ALA A 166 19.80 -2.92 3.26
N VAL A 167 18.76 -2.14 3.56
CA VAL A 167 18.88 -0.69 3.76
C VAL A 167 19.72 -0.38 5.00
N ALA A 168 19.53 -1.09 6.11
CA ALA A 168 20.29 -0.91 7.35
C ALA A 168 21.81 -1.11 7.13
N VAL A 169 22.19 -2.16 6.41
CA VAL A 169 23.60 -2.44 6.07
C VAL A 169 24.22 -1.32 5.24
N LEU A 170 23.48 -0.74 4.29
CA LEU A 170 23.93 0.41 3.51
C LEU A 170 24.15 1.67 4.36
N LEU A 171 23.33 1.83 5.41
CA LEU A 171 23.37 3.01 6.29
C LEU A 171 24.33 2.85 7.48
N ARG A 172 24.83 1.63 7.74
CA ARG A 172 25.74 1.32 8.86
C ARG A 172 26.95 2.27 9.02
N PRO A 173 27.57 2.78 7.94
CA PRO A 173 28.73 3.69 8.09
C PRO A 173 28.38 5.07 8.68
N LEU A 174 27.10 5.42 8.79
CA LEU A 174 26.66 6.72 9.32
C LEU A 174 26.68 6.73 10.85
N PRO A 175 27.06 7.87 11.48
CA PRO A 175 26.99 8.03 12.93
C PRO A 175 25.54 7.92 13.44
N ASP A 176 25.34 7.36 14.65
CA ASP A 176 24.03 7.21 15.30
C ASP A 176 23.23 8.51 15.37
N ALA A 177 23.88 9.62 15.69
CA ALA A 177 23.22 10.93 15.71
C ALA A 177 22.62 11.31 14.36
N THR A 178 23.31 10.96 13.26
CA THR A 178 22.81 11.18 11.89
C THR A 178 21.66 10.26 11.58
N LEU A 179 21.74 8.97 11.97
CA LEU A 179 20.69 7.99 11.79
C LEU A 179 19.40 8.39 12.53
N LEU A 180 19.52 8.85 13.79
CA LEU A 180 18.38 9.32 14.58
C LEU A 180 17.70 10.55 13.96
N LEU A 181 18.49 11.51 13.46
CA LEU A 181 17.95 12.66 12.74
C LEU A 181 17.26 12.24 11.46
N LEU A 182 17.90 11.35 10.70
CA LEU A 182 17.35 10.80 9.45
C LEU A 182 16.02 10.06 9.69
N HIS A 183 15.96 9.20 10.73
CA HIS A 183 14.73 8.50 11.11
C HIS A 183 13.59 9.47 11.38
N ARG A 184 13.82 10.50 12.21
CA ARG A 184 12.81 11.51 12.54
C ARG A 184 12.34 12.28 11.30
N THR A 185 13.27 12.67 10.44
CA THR A 185 12.97 13.41 9.22
C THR A 185 12.17 12.55 8.25
N LEU A 186 12.61 11.32 7.99
CA LEU A 186 11.93 10.38 7.10
C LEU A 186 10.52 10.05 7.60
N TRP A 187 10.36 9.89 8.92
CA TRP A 187 9.05 9.62 9.50
C TRP A 187 8.04 10.74 9.20
N TRP A 188 8.43 12.01 9.39
CA TRP A 188 7.56 13.14 9.08
C TRP A 188 7.32 13.29 7.57
N VAL A 189 8.34 13.11 6.76
CA VAL A 189 8.20 13.16 5.29
C VAL A 189 7.25 12.05 4.82
N HIS A 190 7.39 10.83 5.35
CA HIS A 190 6.48 9.72 5.04
C HIS A 190 5.05 10.01 5.49
N ALA A 191 4.86 10.50 6.70
CA ALA A 191 3.52 10.87 7.19
C ALA A 191 2.85 11.91 6.29
N LEU A 192 3.57 12.96 5.89
CA LEU A 192 3.05 13.98 4.96
C LEU A 192 2.74 13.39 3.58
N THR A 193 3.60 12.52 3.07
CA THR A 193 3.38 11.80 1.80
C THR A 193 2.14 10.92 1.88
N ALA A 194 1.98 10.16 2.98
CA ALA A 194 0.83 9.29 3.19
C ALA A 194 -0.48 10.09 3.30
N PHE A 195 -0.50 11.20 4.03
CA PHE A 195 -1.67 12.08 4.08
C PHE A 195 -1.98 12.73 2.72
N GLY A 196 -0.95 13.13 1.98
CA GLY A 196 -1.10 13.62 0.62
C GLY A 196 -1.69 12.55 -0.31
N PHE A 197 -1.19 11.32 -0.22
CA PHE A 197 -1.70 10.15 -0.94
C PHE A 197 -3.17 9.86 -0.60
N ILE A 198 -3.55 9.82 0.68
CA ILE A 198 -4.94 9.62 1.11
C ILE A 198 -5.84 10.73 0.55
N GLY A 199 -5.36 11.98 0.57
CA GLY A 199 -6.07 13.10 -0.05
C GLY A 199 -6.28 12.91 -1.56
N TYR A 200 -5.22 12.46 -2.25
CA TYR A 200 -5.22 12.23 -3.70
C TYR A 200 -6.15 11.08 -4.12
N VAL A 201 -6.25 10.00 -3.33
CA VAL A 201 -7.13 8.85 -3.61
C VAL A 201 -8.57 9.27 -3.92
N ALA A 202 -9.07 10.33 -3.30
CA ALA A 202 -10.45 10.77 -3.49
C ALA A 202 -10.69 11.57 -4.80
N TYR A 203 -9.63 11.97 -5.52
CA TYR A 203 -9.71 12.87 -6.67
C TYR A 203 -8.96 12.39 -7.91
N GLY A 204 -7.97 11.52 -7.74
CA GLY A 204 -7.09 11.05 -8.80
C GLY A 204 -7.47 9.67 -9.35
N LYS A 205 -6.58 9.10 -10.16
CA LYS A 205 -6.74 7.77 -10.75
C LYS A 205 -6.86 6.64 -9.73
N LEU A 206 -6.48 6.89 -8.47
CA LEU A 206 -6.58 5.92 -7.37
C LEU A 206 -7.97 5.92 -6.69
N GLU A 207 -8.93 6.72 -7.17
CA GLU A 207 -10.30 6.73 -6.61
C GLU A 207 -10.96 5.33 -6.61
N HIS A 208 -10.50 4.42 -7.49
CA HIS A 208 -10.99 3.04 -7.52
C HIS A 208 -10.65 2.25 -6.25
N ILE A 209 -9.66 2.64 -5.47
CA ILE A 209 -9.37 2.05 -4.15
C ILE A 209 -10.58 2.24 -3.22
N ALA A 210 -11.18 3.44 -3.22
CA ALA A 210 -12.33 3.74 -2.40
C ALA A 210 -13.65 3.29 -3.03
N TYR A 211 -13.83 3.51 -4.34
CA TYR A 211 -15.12 3.31 -5.00
C TYR A 211 -15.22 2.02 -5.79
N GLY A 212 -14.11 1.41 -6.17
CA GLY A 212 -14.09 0.15 -6.91
C GLY A 212 -14.73 -0.99 -6.13
N LEU A 213 -14.43 -1.08 -4.83
CA LEU A 213 -15.05 -2.05 -3.93
C LEU A 213 -16.57 -1.87 -3.86
N ALA A 214 -17.03 -0.62 -3.68
CA ALA A 214 -18.44 -0.28 -3.64
C ALA A 214 -19.14 -0.63 -4.98
N ASN A 215 -18.52 -0.31 -6.12
CA ASN A 215 -19.05 -0.61 -7.45
C ASN A 215 -19.17 -2.10 -7.70
N VAL A 216 -18.18 -2.90 -7.30
CA VAL A 216 -18.23 -4.37 -7.45
C VAL A 216 -19.30 -4.96 -6.53
N PHE A 217 -19.40 -4.47 -5.29
CA PHE A 217 -20.41 -4.94 -4.34
C PHE A 217 -21.83 -4.61 -4.80
N THR A 218 -22.08 -3.40 -5.30
CA THR A 218 -23.39 -2.91 -5.69
C THR A 218 -23.75 -3.19 -7.17
N ARG A 219 -22.93 -3.97 -7.89
CA ARG A 219 -23.19 -4.31 -9.30
C ARG A 219 -24.53 -5.01 -9.50
N ASN A 220 -25.05 -4.99 -10.73
CA ASN A 220 -26.19 -5.82 -11.10
C ASN A 220 -25.81 -7.32 -11.03
N LEU A 221 -26.64 -8.13 -10.37
CA LEU A 221 -26.46 -9.59 -10.24
C LEU A 221 -27.41 -10.37 -11.17
N ALA A 222 -28.22 -9.66 -11.98
CA ALA A 222 -29.06 -10.28 -13.00
C ALA A 222 -28.24 -10.72 -14.20
#